data_28072aaaf2236e8160f8c26e7289f01b
#
_entry.id   28072aaaf2236e8160f8c26e7289f01b
#
_cell.length_a   1.000
_cell.length_b   1.000
_cell.length_c   1.000
_cell.angle_alpha   90.00
_cell.angle_beta   90.00
_cell.angle_gamma   90.00
#
_symmetry.space_group_name_H-M   'P 1'
#
loop_
_entity.id
_entity.type
_entity.pdbx_description
1 polymer ?
#
loop_
_entity_poly.entity_id
_entity_poly.type
_entity_poly.pdbx_seq_one_letter_code
_entity_poly.pdbx_strand_id
1 'polypeptide(L)'
;MTKDIKTTELIRTSKSWDGAMLPDFPQGQPELRVVRLDFPIGAKTGWHHHTVVNYGIVQQGDLTIVCQDGTETTFHEGEALVEVIGTIHRGENRGSKPVILNMFYFSSPGAEITIQHPELVCENEKIAPEQLVKDQPKPANKIDARVQKLLLVIGKQALPRRQIMADLGLRQKSRKSLIDNYLKPAYNQGYIEFAYPNSPNKPEQAYKLTAKGLAQYKTLTSFED
;
A
#
# COMPACT_ATOMS: atom_id res chain seq x y z
N MET A 1 -50.48 -3.89 -1.09
CA MET A 1 -49.63 -4.38 -2.19
C MET A 1 -48.22 -4.47 -1.65
N THR A 2 -47.67 -5.65 -1.45
CA THR A 2 -46.25 -5.86 -1.16
C THR A 2 -45.47 -5.52 -2.43
N LYS A 3 -44.59 -4.53 -2.37
CA LYS A 3 -43.67 -4.26 -3.46
C LYS A 3 -42.58 -5.32 -3.43
N ASP A 4 -42.38 -6.05 -4.50
CA ASP A 4 -41.33 -7.07 -4.61
C ASP A 4 -39.95 -6.41 -4.54
N ILE A 5 -39.06 -6.99 -3.73
CA ILE A 5 -37.66 -6.57 -3.62
C ILE A 5 -36.89 -7.21 -4.81
N LYS A 6 -36.25 -6.39 -5.64
CA LYS A 6 -35.37 -6.84 -6.69
C LYS A 6 -33.94 -6.91 -6.15
N THR A 7 -33.30 -8.07 -6.28
CA THR A 7 -31.89 -8.27 -5.96
C THR A 7 -31.08 -8.36 -7.24
N THR A 8 -29.98 -7.62 -7.32
CA THR A 8 -29.02 -7.69 -8.42
C THR A 8 -27.64 -7.92 -7.83
N GLU A 9 -26.95 -8.98 -8.23
CA GLU A 9 -25.56 -9.23 -7.88
C GLU A 9 -24.69 -8.39 -8.81
N LEU A 10 -23.91 -7.44 -8.26
CA LEU A 10 -23.03 -6.57 -9.02
C LEU A 10 -21.70 -7.24 -9.39
N ILE A 11 -21.15 -8.02 -8.45
CA ILE A 11 -19.90 -8.77 -8.66
C ILE A 11 -19.84 -9.97 -7.74
N ARG A 12 -19.27 -11.08 -8.24
CA ARG A 12 -18.84 -12.24 -7.46
C ARG A 12 -17.54 -12.75 -8.04
N THR A 13 -16.43 -12.62 -7.31
CA THR A 13 -15.12 -12.98 -7.83
C THR A 13 -14.15 -13.34 -6.69
N SER A 14 -13.14 -14.17 -7.01
CA SER A 14 -11.95 -14.40 -6.20
C SER A 14 -10.71 -13.76 -6.85
N LYS A 15 -10.92 -12.83 -7.79
CA LYS A 15 -9.86 -12.15 -8.53
C LYS A 15 -10.08 -10.65 -8.52
N SER A 16 -8.99 -9.91 -8.55
CA SER A 16 -8.98 -8.49 -8.88
C SER A 16 -9.31 -8.25 -10.35
N TRP A 17 -9.56 -7.00 -10.73
CA TRP A 17 -9.96 -6.64 -12.09
C TRP A 17 -8.89 -6.99 -13.16
N ASP A 18 -7.61 -7.08 -12.78
CA ASP A 18 -6.51 -7.52 -13.66
C ASP A 18 -6.39 -9.04 -13.80
N GLY A 19 -7.24 -9.79 -13.10
CA GLY A 19 -7.29 -11.26 -13.12
C GLY A 19 -6.40 -11.94 -12.10
N ALA A 20 -5.66 -11.20 -11.27
CA ALA A 20 -4.85 -11.77 -10.19
C ALA A 20 -5.74 -12.37 -9.10
N MET A 21 -5.32 -13.49 -8.51
CA MET A 21 -6.03 -14.11 -7.38
C MET A 21 -5.93 -13.23 -6.15
N LEU A 22 -7.04 -13.05 -5.44
CA LEU A 22 -7.06 -12.36 -4.16
C LEU A 22 -6.28 -13.19 -3.12
N PRO A 23 -5.54 -12.54 -2.21
CA PRO A 23 -4.88 -13.21 -1.11
C PRO A 23 -5.89 -13.72 -0.07
N ASP A 24 -5.42 -14.59 0.81
CA ASP A 24 -6.19 -14.99 1.99
C ASP A 24 -6.54 -13.78 2.86
N PHE A 25 -7.69 -13.85 3.53
CA PHE A 25 -8.07 -12.84 4.50
C PHE A 25 -7.07 -12.78 5.67
N PRO A 26 -6.81 -11.58 6.22
CA PRO A 26 -6.02 -11.43 7.43
C PRO A 26 -6.59 -12.27 8.57
N GLN A 27 -5.70 -12.93 9.31
CA GLN A 27 -6.11 -13.69 10.51
C GLN A 27 -6.33 -12.75 11.70
N GLY A 28 -7.32 -13.04 12.53
CA GLY A 28 -7.62 -12.29 13.76
C GLY A 28 -8.86 -11.40 13.64
N GLN A 29 -8.94 -10.39 14.51
CA GLN A 29 -10.07 -9.47 14.55
C GLN A 29 -10.08 -8.61 13.27
N PRO A 30 -11.17 -8.61 12.48
CA PRO A 30 -11.25 -7.76 11.30
C PRO A 30 -11.50 -6.29 11.67
N GLU A 31 -10.95 -5.39 10.87
CA GLU A 31 -11.31 -3.98 10.80
C GLU A 31 -11.87 -3.68 9.42
N LEU A 32 -13.10 -3.18 9.37
CA LEU A 32 -13.76 -2.78 8.13
C LEU A 32 -13.70 -1.26 8.01
N ARG A 33 -13.28 -0.77 6.85
CA ARG A 33 -13.23 0.65 6.56
C ARG A 33 -13.99 0.94 5.28
N VAL A 34 -14.87 1.95 5.32
CA VAL A 34 -15.59 2.46 4.16
C VAL A 34 -15.16 3.90 3.91
N VAL A 35 -14.79 4.19 2.68
CA VAL A 35 -14.33 5.53 2.27
C VAL A 35 -15.13 5.95 1.03
N ARG A 36 -15.64 7.17 1.05
CA ARG A 36 -16.16 7.84 -0.15
C ARG A 36 -15.08 8.72 -0.73
N LEU A 37 -14.86 8.58 -2.02
CA LEU A 37 -13.94 9.38 -2.81
C LEU A 37 -14.75 10.18 -3.83
N ASP A 38 -14.56 11.49 -3.83
CA ASP A 38 -15.18 12.41 -4.77
C ASP A 38 -14.07 12.94 -5.71
N PHE A 39 -14.14 12.58 -7.01
CA PHE A 39 -13.18 13.02 -8.01
C PHE A 39 -13.82 14.12 -8.88
N PRO A 40 -13.43 15.37 -8.74
CA PRO A 40 -13.76 16.40 -9.73
C PRO A 40 -13.33 15.99 -11.14
N ILE A 41 -13.89 16.65 -12.16
CA ILE A 41 -13.48 16.44 -13.55
C ILE A 41 -11.99 16.69 -13.69
N GLY A 42 -11.25 15.78 -14.31
CA GLY A 42 -9.80 15.83 -14.50
C GLY A 42 -8.96 15.45 -13.27
N ALA A 43 -9.60 15.16 -12.12
CA ALA A 43 -8.87 14.74 -10.92
C ALA A 43 -8.20 13.37 -11.09
N LYS A 44 -7.04 13.23 -10.44
CA LYS A 44 -6.28 11.98 -10.36
C LYS A 44 -5.84 11.77 -8.92
N THR A 45 -5.78 10.50 -8.47
CA THR A 45 -5.05 10.17 -7.24
C THR A 45 -3.55 10.21 -7.49
N GLY A 46 -2.75 10.29 -6.42
CA GLY A 46 -1.34 9.95 -6.51
C GLY A 46 -1.16 8.46 -6.87
N TRP A 47 0.03 8.10 -7.37
CA TRP A 47 0.41 6.70 -7.53
C TRP A 47 0.47 6.03 -6.16
N HIS A 48 -0.19 4.89 -6.03
CA HIS A 48 -0.27 4.15 -4.78
C HIS A 48 -0.49 2.66 -5.03
N HIS A 49 -0.35 1.85 -3.99
CA HIS A 49 -0.82 0.47 -4.01
C HIS A 49 -1.58 0.15 -2.72
N HIS A 50 -2.45 -0.84 -2.79
CA HIS A 50 -3.17 -1.36 -1.63
C HIS A 50 -2.46 -2.58 -1.06
N THR A 51 -2.49 -2.72 0.25
CA THR A 51 -1.87 -3.83 1.00
C THR A 51 -2.90 -4.86 1.45
N VAL A 52 -4.18 -4.57 1.26
CA VAL A 52 -5.32 -5.36 1.74
C VAL A 52 -6.37 -5.52 0.66
N VAL A 53 -7.20 -6.56 0.79
CA VAL A 53 -8.36 -6.75 -0.09
C VAL A 53 -9.29 -5.56 0.03
N ASN A 54 -9.64 -4.99 -1.10
CA ASN A 54 -10.61 -3.92 -1.17
C ASN A 54 -11.44 -4.02 -2.44
N TYR A 55 -12.65 -3.52 -2.37
CA TYR A 55 -13.58 -3.44 -3.50
C TYR A 55 -14.37 -2.15 -3.43
N GLY A 56 -14.93 -1.74 -4.54
CA GLY A 56 -15.68 -0.50 -4.63
C GLY A 56 -16.91 -0.59 -5.52
N ILE A 57 -17.71 0.47 -5.43
CA ILE A 57 -18.86 0.69 -6.30
C ILE A 57 -18.79 2.13 -6.81
N VAL A 58 -18.82 2.30 -8.14
CA VAL A 58 -18.91 3.60 -8.78
C VAL A 58 -20.36 4.08 -8.66
N GLN A 59 -20.59 5.06 -7.79
CA GLN A 59 -21.92 5.61 -7.53
C GLN A 59 -22.33 6.63 -8.62
N GLN A 60 -21.33 7.27 -9.26
CA GLN A 60 -21.54 8.28 -10.29
C GLN A 60 -20.30 8.40 -11.16
N GLY A 61 -20.51 8.64 -12.46
CA GLY A 61 -19.45 8.93 -13.44
C GLY A 61 -18.69 7.69 -13.88
N ASP A 62 -17.50 7.92 -14.46
CA ASP A 62 -16.64 6.87 -15.02
C ASP A 62 -15.25 6.98 -14.42
N LEU A 63 -14.84 5.96 -13.65
CA LEU A 63 -13.52 5.87 -13.04
C LEU A 63 -12.58 5.09 -13.95
N THR A 64 -11.48 5.69 -14.37
CA THR A 64 -10.38 4.97 -15.03
C THR A 64 -9.29 4.66 -14.03
N ILE A 65 -8.89 3.40 -13.94
CA ILE A 65 -7.74 2.96 -13.14
C ILE A 65 -6.60 2.66 -14.10
N VAL A 66 -5.42 3.22 -13.81
CA VAL A 66 -4.21 3.08 -14.60
C VAL A 66 -3.12 2.47 -13.74
N CYS A 67 -2.54 1.35 -14.17
CA CYS A 67 -1.36 0.76 -13.54
C CYS A 67 -0.07 1.36 -14.07
N GLN A 68 1.02 1.22 -13.31
CA GLN A 68 2.34 1.76 -13.69
C GLN A 68 2.88 1.17 -15.00
N ASP A 69 2.50 -0.06 -15.34
CA ASP A 69 2.89 -0.74 -16.59
C ASP A 69 2.09 -0.27 -17.82
N GLY A 70 1.14 0.65 -17.63
CA GLY A 70 0.26 1.18 -18.67
C GLY A 70 -1.03 0.39 -18.87
N THR A 71 -1.24 -0.71 -18.16
CA THR A 71 -2.54 -1.41 -18.15
C THR A 71 -3.59 -0.51 -17.53
N GLU A 72 -4.75 -0.40 -18.18
CA GLU A 72 -5.85 0.42 -17.68
C GLU A 72 -7.21 -0.21 -17.90
N THR A 73 -8.17 0.20 -17.07
CA THR A 73 -9.57 -0.17 -17.19
C THR A 73 -10.46 0.97 -16.74
N THR A 74 -11.68 1.03 -17.27
CA THR A 74 -12.67 2.02 -16.85
C THR A 74 -13.90 1.32 -16.30
N PHE A 75 -14.33 1.76 -15.12
CA PHE A 75 -15.55 1.32 -14.44
C PHE A 75 -16.59 2.43 -14.54
N HIS A 76 -17.79 2.04 -14.97
CA HIS A 76 -18.91 2.96 -15.19
C HIS A 76 -19.81 3.05 -13.96
N GLU A 77 -20.67 4.07 -13.96
CA GLU A 77 -21.69 4.26 -12.93
C GLU A 77 -22.53 3.00 -12.70
N GLY A 78 -22.64 2.56 -11.46
CA GLY A 78 -23.35 1.34 -11.04
C GLY A 78 -22.46 0.08 -11.05
N GLU A 79 -21.27 0.11 -11.64
CA GLU A 79 -20.37 -1.05 -11.64
C GLU A 79 -19.62 -1.21 -10.33
N ALA A 80 -19.37 -2.47 -9.98
CA ALA A 80 -18.50 -2.83 -8.87
C ALA A 80 -17.13 -3.28 -9.39
N LEU A 81 -16.09 -2.99 -8.61
CA LEU A 81 -14.71 -3.37 -8.90
C LEU A 81 -14.05 -4.01 -7.69
N VAL A 82 -13.11 -4.92 -7.92
CA VAL A 82 -12.17 -5.42 -6.91
C VAL A 82 -10.79 -4.96 -7.31
N GLU A 83 -10.16 -4.17 -6.45
CA GLU A 83 -8.87 -3.54 -6.72
C GLU A 83 -7.72 -4.54 -6.72
N VAL A 84 -6.66 -4.15 -7.41
CA VAL A 84 -5.38 -4.85 -7.41
C VAL A 84 -4.64 -4.66 -6.08
N ILE A 85 -3.97 -5.70 -5.60
CA ILE A 85 -3.21 -5.68 -4.35
C ILE A 85 -1.73 -5.75 -4.68
N GLY A 86 -0.96 -4.82 -4.09
CA GLY A 86 0.48 -4.73 -4.32
C GLY A 86 0.89 -4.12 -5.67
N THR A 87 -0.04 -3.93 -6.61
CA THR A 87 0.21 -3.30 -7.90
C THR A 87 0.07 -1.79 -7.80
N ILE A 88 1.08 -1.06 -8.26
CA ILE A 88 1.08 0.41 -8.25
C ILE A 88 0.15 0.91 -9.34
N HIS A 89 -0.83 1.71 -8.94
CA HIS A 89 -1.86 2.27 -9.80
C HIS A 89 -2.33 3.65 -9.32
N ARG A 90 -3.18 4.28 -10.13
CA ARG A 90 -3.89 5.51 -9.77
C ARG A 90 -5.29 5.51 -10.39
N GLY A 91 -6.24 6.16 -9.71
CA GLY A 91 -7.57 6.44 -10.25
C GLY A 91 -7.61 7.80 -10.94
N GLU A 92 -8.30 7.89 -12.06
CA GLU A 92 -8.47 9.12 -12.85
C GLU A 92 -9.93 9.35 -13.22
N ASN A 93 -10.39 10.59 -13.11
CA ASN A 93 -11.63 11.02 -13.73
C ASN A 93 -11.31 11.70 -15.08
N ARG A 94 -11.45 10.95 -16.16
CA ARG A 94 -11.28 11.44 -17.54
C ARG A 94 -12.61 11.82 -18.19
N GLY A 95 -13.71 11.68 -17.46
CA GLY A 95 -15.06 11.92 -17.94
C GLY A 95 -15.47 13.39 -17.88
N SER A 96 -16.73 13.65 -18.23
CA SER A 96 -17.34 14.99 -18.25
C SER A 96 -18.20 15.29 -17.02
N LYS A 97 -18.29 14.36 -16.06
CA LYS A 97 -18.99 14.52 -14.77
C LYS A 97 -18.09 14.12 -13.62
N PRO A 98 -18.34 14.61 -12.39
CA PRO A 98 -17.64 14.13 -11.21
C PRO A 98 -17.83 12.62 -11.02
N VAL A 99 -16.78 11.93 -10.53
CA VAL A 99 -16.87 10.53 -10.12
C VAL A 99 -17.08 10.47 -8.62
N ILE A 100 -18.01 9.63 -8.18
CA ILE A 100 -18.23 9.27 -6.78
C ILE A 100 -17.99 7.78 -6.66
N LEU A 101 -17.02 7.42 -5.83
CA LEU A 101 -16.60 6.04 -5.58
C LEU A 101 -16.69 5.72 -4.09
N ASN A 102 -17.40 4.64 -3.74
CA ASN A 102 -17.36 4.09 -2.40
C ASN A 102 -16.44 2.87 -2.38
N MET A 103 -15.39 2.93 -1.54
CA MET A 103 -14.42 1.85 -1.37
C MET A 103 -14.58 1.19 0.00
N PHE A 104 -14.45 -0.13 0.02
CA PHE A 104 -14.58 -0.98 1.20
C PHE A 104 -13.28 -1.75 1.38
N TYR A 105 -12.65 -1.63 2.53
CA TYR A 105 -11.37 -2.26 2.86
C TYR A 105 -11.56 -3.30 3.97
N PHE A 106 -10.94 -4.46 3.78
CA PHE A 106 -10.86 -5.53 4.79
C PHE A 106 -9.44 -5.59 5.34
N SER A 107 -9.27 -5.24 6.59
CA SER A 107 -7.96 -5.16 7.22
C SER A 107 -7.97 -5.74 8.63
N SER A 108 -6.81 -5.73 9.27
CA SER A 108 -6.68 -5.90 10.72
C SER A 108 -6.47 -4.54 11.38
N PRO A 109 -6.86 -4.35 12.65
CA PRO A 109 -6.66 -3.09 13.36
C PRO A 109 -5.24 -2.55 13.25
N GLY A 110 -5.11 -1.29 12.85
CA GLY A 110 -3.83 -0.63 12.67
C GLY A 110 -3.07 -0.98 11.39
N ALA A 111 -3.68 -1.69 10.43
CA ALA A 111 -3.07 -1.93 9.13
C ALA A 111 -3.04 -0.65 8.29
N GLU A 112 -1.91 -0.40 7.63
CA GLU A 112 -1.81 0.62 6.58
C GLU A 112 -2.41 0.05 5.30
N ILE A 113 -3.55 0.56 4.87
CA ILE A 113 -4.32 -0.01 3.76
C ILE A 113 -3.88 0.49 2.38
N THR A 114 -3.16 1.62 2.34
CA THR A 114 -2.71 2.26 1.09
C THR A 114 -1.32 2.85 1.28
N ILE A 115 -0.39 2.53 0.39
CA ILE A 115 0.97 3.07 0.38
C ILE A 115 1.13 3.98 -0.83
N GLN A 116 1.49 5.25 -0.58
CA GLN A 116 1.69 6.26 -1.62
C GLN A 116 3.09 6.17 -2.24
N HIS A 117 3.18 6.49 -3.55
CA HIS A 117 4.41 6.51 -4.34
C HIS A 117 4.66 7.91 -4.93
N PRO A 118 4.96 8.92 -4.11
CA PRO A 118 5.15 10.29 -4.59
C PRO A 118 6.37 10.44 -5.52
N GLU A 119 7.30 9.49 -5.49
CA GLU A 119 8.47 9.45 -6.39
C GLU A 119 8.10 9.18 -7.85
N LEU A 120 6.89 8.71 -8.14
CA LEU A 120 6.42 8.38 -9.50
C LEU A 120 5.70 9.53 -10.20
N VAL A 121 5.60 10.70 -9.57
CA VAL A 121 5.01 11.90 -10.19
C VAL A 121 6.00 12.48 -11.19
N CYS A 122 5.69 12.40 -12.51
CA CYS A 122 6.49 13.03 -13.55
C CYS A 122 6.50 14.57 -13.37
N GLU A 123 7.66 15.22 -13.60
CA GLU A 123 7.81 16.69 -13.44
C GLU A 123 6.82 17.53 -14.26
N ASN A 124 6.22 16.98 -15.30
CA ASN A 124 5.22 17.65 -16.14
C ASN A 124 3.79 17.64 -15.56
N GLU A 125 3.54 16.97 -14.43
CA GLU A 125 2.22 16.92 -13.75
C GLU A 125 2.11 17.87 -12.53
N LYS A 126 3.04 18.83 -12.37
CA LYS A 126 2.95 19.86 -11.32
C LYS A 126 1.83 20.84 -11.62
N ILE A 127 0.58 20.43 -11.44
CA ILE A 127 -0.58 21.34 -11.38
C ILE A 127 -0.99 21.43 -9.91
N ALA A 128 -0.99 22.69 -9.45
CA ALA A 128 -1.26 23.24 -8.14
C ALA A 128 -2.00 22.36 -7.11
N PRO A 129 -1.44 22.19 -5.90
CA PRO A 129 -2.12 21.57 -4.78
C PRO A 129 -2.84 22.65 -3.95
N GLU A 130 -4.05 23.01 -4.33
CA GLU A 130 -4.94 23.72 -3.42
C GLU A 130 -6.32 23.07 -3.47
N GLN A 131 -6.66 22.39 -2.39
CA GLN A 131 -7.94 21.82 -1.94
C GLN A 131 -8.02 20.29 -1.89
N LEU A 132 -7.04 19.66 -1.27
CA LEU A 132 -7.25 18.36 -0.66
C LEU A 132 -6.72 18.41 0.77
N VAL A 133 -7.67 18.34 1.70
CA VAL A 133 -7.44 17.78 3.02
C VAL A 133 -7.33 18.71 4.21
N LYS A 134 -8.34 18.60 5.01
CA LYS A 134 -8.19 18.64 6.47
C LYS A 134 -8.38 17.19 6.94
N ASP A 135 -7.30 16.47 7.05
CA ASP A 135 -7.05 15.28 7.89
C ASP A 135 -5.94 14.41 7.27
N GLN A 136 -4.74 15.00 7.14
CA GLN A 136 -3.53 14.20 7.00
C GLN A 136 -2.70 14.31 8.28
N PRO A 137 -2.17 13.20 8.79
CA PRO A 137 -1.07 13.28 9.72
C PRO A 137 0.10 13.98 9.02
N LYS A 138 0.72 14.94 9.72
CA LYS A 138 1.87 15.74 9.25
C LYS A 138 2.90 14.85 8.54
N PRO A 139 3.56 15.36 7.46
CA PRO A 139 4.65 14.64 6.81
C PRO A 139 5.76 14.42 7.84
N ALA A 140 5.93 13.20 8.29
CA ALA A 140 7.06 12.77 9.09
C ALA A 140 8.27 12.60 8.15
N ASN A 141 8.89 13.69 7.77
CA ASN A 141 10.16 13.69 7.08
C ASN A 141 11.30 13.54 8.10
N LYS A 142 11.32 12.37 8.78
CA LYS A 142 12.53 11.79 9.37
C LYS A 142 12.23 10.30 9.52
N ILE A 143 12.91 9.47 8.74
CA ILE A 143 12.90 8.03 8.96
C ILE A 143 13.24 7.78 10.42
N ASP A 144 12.42 6.99 11.10
CA ASP A 144 12.62 6.61 12.49
C ASP A 144 14.06 6.13 12.69
N ALA A 145 14.72 6.63 13.72
CA ALA A 145 16.12 6.33 14.01
C ALA A 145 16.39 4.81 14.13
N ARG A 146 15.39 4.03 14.54
CA ARG A 146 15.48 2.57 14.62
C ARG A 146 15.46 1.93 13.23
N VAL A 147 14.64 2.45 12.33
CA VAL A 147 14.62 2.02 10.93
C VAL A 147 15.96 2.36 10.28
N GLN A 148 16.47 3.59 10.44
CA GLN A 148 17.80 3.97 9.94
C GLN A 148 18.88 3.02 10.42
N LYS A 149 18.89 2.72 11.73
CA LYS A 149 19.84 1.78 12.33
C LYS A 149 19.71 0.37 11.72
N LEU A 150 18.48 -0.10 11.47
CA LEU A 150 18.23 -1.37 10.81
C LEU A 150 18.79 -1.39 9.39
N LEU A 151 18.57 -0.33 8.59
CA LEU A 151 19.08 -0.23 7.23
C LEU A 151 20.61 -0.30 7.20
N LEU A 152 21.28 0.39 8.13
CA LEU A 152 22.73 0.34 8.26
C LEU A 152 23.24 -1.07 8.61
N VAL A 153 22.52 -1.78 9.48
CA VAL A 153 22.86 -3.17 9.86
C VAL A 153 22.67 -4.13 8.69
N ILE A 154 21.54 -4.06 7.97
CA ILE A 154 21.28 -4.96 6.84
C ILE A 154 22.26 -4.67 5.68
N GLY A 155 22.53 -3.40 5.38
CA GLY A 155 23.45 -3.00 4.33
C GLY A 155 23.11 -3.60 2.97
N LYS A 156 24.12 -4.16 2.28
CA LYS A 156 23.97 -4.76 0.94
C LYS A 156 23.71 -6.27 0.96
N GLN A 157 23.50 -6.86 2.11
CA GLN A 157 23.39 -8.32 2.28
C GLN A 157 21.99 -8.72 2.74
N ALA A 158 21.65 -10.01 2.57
CA ALA A 158 20.47 -10.58 3.18
C ALA A 158 20.87 -11.14 4.56
N LEU A 159 20.25 -10.64 5.63
CA LEU A 159 20.59 -11.05 7.00
C LEU A 159 19.42 -11.77 7.68
N PRO A 160 19.67 -12.92 8.34
CA PRO A 160 18.67 -13.60 9.15
C PRO A 160 18.39 -12.82 10.44
N ARG A 161 17.18 -12.98 10.98
CA ARG A 161 16.73 -12.28 12.21
C ARG A 161 17.74 -12.36 13.35
N ARG A 162 18.37 -13.53 13.54
CA ARG A 162 19.32 -13.76 14.62
C ARG A 162 20.54 -12.85 14.47
N GLN A 163 21.04 -12.69 13.25
CA GLN A 163 22.18 -11.82 12.96
C GLN A 163 21.80 -10.35 13.16
N ILE A 164 20.66 -9.92 12.62
CA ILE A 164 20.15 -8.56 12.81
C ILE A 164 20.03 -8.22 14.31
N MET A 165 19.52 -9.15 15.13
CA MET A 165 19.43 -8.94 16.58
C MET A 165 20.80 -8.72 17.21
N ALA A 166 21.80 -9.54 16.82
CA ALA A 166 23.15 -9.43 17.34
C ALA A 166 23.78 -8.08 16.97
N ASP A 167 23.69 -7.69 15.69
CA ASP A 167 24.29 -6.47 15.16
C ASP A 167 23.61 -5.19 15.69
N LEU A 168 22.31 -5.28 16.04
CA LEU A 168 21.59 -4.21 16.74
C LEU A 168 21.89 -4.16 18.25
N GLY A 169 22.62 -5.11 18.80
CA GLY A 169 22.90 -5.22 20.24
C GLY A 169 21.67 -5.61 21.06
N LEU A 170 20.68 -6.28 20.47
CA LEU A 170 19.47 -6.70 21.16
C LEU A 170 19.63 -8.05 21.84
N ARG A 171 19.16 -8.17 23.11
CA ARG A 171 19.17 -9.44 23.84
C ARG A 171 18.17 -10.44 23.24
N GLN A 172 18.44 -11.76 23.38
CA GLN A 172 17.56 -12.82 22.85
C GLN A 172 16.08 -12.70 23.27
N LYS A 173 15.79 -12.20 24.47
CA LYS A 173 14.43 -11.95 24.98
C LYS A 173 13.72 -10.79 24.27
N SER A 174 14.43 -10.02 23.44
CA SER A 174 13.90 -8.84 22.74
C SER A 174 13.37 -9.13 21.32
N ARG A 175 13.04 -10.40 21.01
CA ARG A 175 12.52 -10.79 19.69
C ARG A 175 11.28 -10.00 19.29
N LYS A 176 10.34 -9.79 20.21
CA LYS A 176 9.13 -8.98 19.98
C LYS A 176 9.51 -7.54 19.67
N SER A 177 10.44 -6.97 20.42
CA SER A 177 10.93 -5.59 20.18
C SER A 177 11.61 -5.44 18.81
N LEU A 178 12.39 -6.43 18.34
CA LEU A 178 12.95 -6.41 17.00
C LEU A 178 11.84 -6.35 15.94
N ILE A 179 10.82 -7.21 16.07
CA ILE A 179 9.72 -7.27 15.11
C ILE A 179 8.93 -5.96 15.11
N ASP A 180 8.47 -5.51 16.26
CA ASP A 180 7.52 -4.40 16.37
C ASP A 180 8.18 -3.02 16.16
N ASN A 181 9.44 -2.85 16.56
CA ASN A 181 10.10 -1.53 16.54
C ASN A 181 11.10 -1.35 15.38
N TYR A 182 11.49 -2.42 14.68
CA TYR A 182 12.48 -2.34 13.60
C TYR A 182 11.98 -2.98 12.31
N LEU A 183 11.65 -4.29 12.32
CA LEU A 183 11.34 -5.02 11.09
C LEU A 183 9.99 -4.60 10.50
N LYS A 184 8.91 -4.58 11.31
CA LYS A 184 7.58 -4.16 10.83
C LYS A 184 7.59 -2.73 10.28
N PRO A 185 8.10 -1.71 10.98
CA PRO A 185 8.15 -0.36 10.44
C PRO A 185 8.95 -0.26 9.14
N ALA A 186 10.09 -0.93 9.04
CA ALA A 186 10.92 -0.91 7.85
C ALA A 186 10.26 -1.66 6.67
N TYR A 187 9.59 -2.78 6.95
CA TYR A 187 8.87 -3.57 5.97
C TYR A 187 7.65 -2.82 5.44
N ASN A 188 6.82 -2.27 6.33
CA ASN A 188 5.63 -1.49 5.97
C ASN A 188 5.97 -0.22 5.18
N GLN A 189 7.12 0.39 5.44
CA GLN A 189 7.62 1.53 4.67
C GLN A 189 8.34 1.11 3.39
N GLY A 190 8.39 -0.18 3.06
CA GLY A 190 9.00 -0.69 1.85
C GLY A 190 10.52 -0.56 1.78
N TYR A 191 11.22 -0.44 2.91
CA TYR A 191 12.70 -0.38 2.94
C TYR A 191 13.35 -1.75 2.93
N ILE A 192 12.66 -2.78 3.45
CA ILE A 192 13.16 -4.16 3.50
C ILE A 192 12.12 -5.12 2.94
N GLU A 193 12.59 -6.27 2.49
CA GLU A 193 11.76 -7.38 2.01
C GLU A 193 12.29 -8.72 2.51
N PHE A 194 11.47 -9.76 2.41
CA PHE A 194 11.89 -11.12 2.69
C PHE A 194 12.85 -11.63 1.60
N ALA A 195 13.95 -12.23 2.01
CA ALA A 195 14.85 -12.91 1.08
C ALA A 195 14.21 -14.17 0.47
N TYR A 196 13.27 -14.79 1.21
CA TYR A 196 12.49 -15.96 0.78
C TYR A 196 10.99 -15.64 0.86
N PRO A 197 10.42 -14.88 -0.10
CA PRO A 197 9.03 -14.42 -0.03
C PRO A 197 8.00 -15.55 -0.03
N ASN A 198 8.28 -16.65 -0.74
CA ASN A 198 7.40 -17.82 -0.82
C ASN A 198 7.45 -18.73 0.44
N SER A 199 8.26 -18.39 1.43
CA SER A 199 8.43 -19.16 2.66
C SER A 199 8.66 -18.24 3.86
N PRO A 200 7.71 -17.36 4.21
CA PRO A 200 7.91 -16.29 5.20
C PRO A 200 8.19 -16.84 6.61
N ASN A 201 7.72 -18.04 6.91
CA ASN A 201 7.90 -18.68 8.23
C ASN A 201 9.11 -19.62 8.32
N LYS A 202 9.92 -19.70 7.24
CA LYS A 202 11.11 -20.54 7.22
C LYS A 202 12.09 -20.14 8.34
N PRO A 203 12.71 -21.10 9.07
CA PRO A 203 13.69 -20.78 10.12
C PRO A 203 14.87 -19.93 9.63
N GLU A 204 15.28 -20.13 8.37
CA GLU A 204 16.38 -19.41 7.71
C GLU A 204 15.92 -18.11 7.04
N GLN A 205 14.67 -17.66 7.28
CA GLN A 205 14.18 -16.41 6.70
C GLN A 205 15.12 -15.26 7.01
N ALA A 206 15.55 -14.57 5.95
CA ALA A 206 16.41 -13.40 6.00
C ALA A 206 15.69 -12.17 5.45
N TYR A 207 16.21 -10.99 5.76
CA TYR A 207 15.72 -9.71 5.29
C TYR A 207 16.80 -9.03 4.47
N LYS A 208 16.43 -8.41 3.36
CA LYS A 208 17.31 -7.62 2.51
C LYS A 208 16.69 -6.26 2.21
N LEU A 209 17.50 -5.29 1.84
CA LEU A 209 17.01 -3.98 1.43
C LEU A 209 16.33 -4.07 0.05
N THR A 210 15.21 -3.39 -0.10
CA THR A 210 14.60 -3.09 -1.40
C THR A 210 15.40 -2.02 -2.15
N ALA A 211 15.02 -1.69 -3.38
CA ALA A 211 15.61 -0.56 -4.11
C ALA A 211 15.50 0.76 -3.31
N LYS A 212 14.35 0.99 -2.66
CA LYS A 212 14.13 2.15 -1.77
C LYS A 212 15.03 2.10 -0.54
N GLY A 213 15.14 0.93 0.09
CA GLY A 213 16.03 0.73 1.23
C GLY A 213 17.50 0.96 0.88
N LEU A 214 17.95 0.49 -0.29
CA LEU A 214 19.32 0.71 -0.78
C LEU A 214 19.61 2.19 -1.08
N ALA A 215 18.66 2.91 -1.66
CA ALA A 215 18.79 4.35 -1.89
C ALA A 215 18.98 5.09 -0.56
N GLN A 216 18.15 4.76 0.44
CA GLN A 216 18.24 5.36 1.77
C GLN A 216 19.53 4.96 2.51
N TYR A 217 19.96 3.71 2.40
CA TYR A 217 21.25 3.24 2.94
C TYR A 217 22.41 4.06 2.38
N LYS A 218 22.43 4.29 1.06
CA LYS A 218 23.46 5.14 0.42
C LYS A 218 23.46 6.56 0.99
N THR A 219 22.28 7.17 1.16
CA THR A 219 22.16 8.50 1.77
C THR A 219 22.71 8.52 3.19
N LEU A 220 22.44 7.49 4.00
CA LEU A 220 22.90 7.40 5.39
C LEU A 220 24.43 7.21 5.47
N THR A 221 25.04 6.54 4.47
CA THR A 221 26.49 6.26 4.46
C THR A 221 27.30 7.32 3.70
N SER A 222 26.69 8.22 2.94
CA SER A 222 27.38 9.30 2.20
C SER A 222 27.73 10.54 3.06
N PHE A 223 27.40 10.54 4.34
CA PHE A 223 27.73 11.62 5.27
C PHE A 223 28.96 11.31 6.16
N GLU A 224 29.67 10.20 5.90
CA GLU A 224 30.86 9.79 6.67
C GLU A 224 32.19 10.07 5.95
N ASP A 225 32.19 10.83 4.84
CA ASP A 225 33.40 11.29 4.12
C ASP A 225 33.62 12.80 4.27
#